data_5ca468d16971345a5d617d864d4fe43c
#
_entry.id   5ca468d16971345a5d617d864d4fe43c
#
_cell.length_a   1.000
_cell.length_b   1.000
_cell.length_c   1.000
_cell.angle_alpha   90.00
_cell.angle_beta   90.00
_cell.angle_gamma   90.00
#
_symmetry.space_group_name_H-M   'P 1'
#
loop_
_entity.id
_entity.type
_entity.pdbx_description
1 polymer ?
#
loop_
_entity_poly.entity_id
_entity_poly.type
_entity_poly.pdbx_seq_one_letter_code
_entity_poly.pdbx_strand_id
1 'polypeptide(L)'
;LHGTNRRQRQMCIRDSRIFVRRAFLDTLGLLPTTHELADFVGDKSAVKRDKLIEDLLNDNNNYAEHWITFWNDCFRNSYTRQYHGGGGGKITEWLKKSLIENKPYDQFVKELINPVQGSDGFIKGISWRGTVNASQVNEMQAAQNVAQVFMGLNIKCASCHDSFINDWTLKQTYSFASIFSDSPMDIHRCDKPTGEKATPAFLYPEIGEINPKAKRPERVKQLAEIITSKKNGRLSRTVVNRLWAIFFGHGLIEPVDEMDNPTWNQDLLDWLAMDFVNNGHNVKHTINLILTSKAYQMPSVPLDEDADEYIFKGPIVKRMSAEQFLDGIDMVIHAASDKFEQRGTGQKRAGLRNLNRLMQTLGRPKRDIVVTRRETVATTAQLIELSNGKAVADLMSRAGEVWSKSGHQPETIINKLFTTTLGREPSEKEKESAKEIVGKNNDPQGISDLFWILAMHPEFQLIQ
;
A
#
# COMPACT_ATOMS: atom_id res chain seq x y z
N LEU A 1 17.85 33.97 26.24
CA LEU A 1 17.11 32.78 26.70
C LEU A 1 15.69 32.67 26.11
N HIS A 2 14.98 33.80 25.84
CA HIS A 2 13.61 33.75 25.26
C HIS A 2 13.57 33.34 23.77
N GLY A 3 14.61 33.63 22.98
CA GLY A 3 14.66 33.29 21.57
C GLY A 3 14.87 31.80 21.26
N THR A 4 15.66 31.11 22.10
CA THR A 4 15.91 29.68 21.98
C THR A 4 14.67 28.85 22.32
N ASN A 5 13.91 29.21 23.36
CA ASN A 5 12.68 28.54 23.73
C ASN A 5 11.58 28.69 22.65
N ARG A 6 11.53 29.82 21.96
CA ARG A 6 10.53 30.04 20.87
C ARG A 6 10.87 29.19 19.64
N ARG A 7 12.14 29.10 19.24
CA ARG A 7 12.60 28.26 18.11
C ARG A 7 12.41 26.76 18.42
N GLN A 8 12.78 26.32 19.61
CA GLN A 8 12.56 24.92 20.04
C GLN A 8 11.09 24.59 20.07
N ARG A 9 10.22 25.47 20.56
CA ARG A 9 8.77 25.27 20.60
C ARG A 9 8.16 25.19 19.20
N GLN A 10 8.60 26.04 18.26
CA GLN A 10 8.18 25.97 16.85
C GLN A 10 8.66 24.70 16.16
N MET A 11 9.88 24.23 16.44
CA MET A 11 10.43 23.00 15.91
C MET A 11 9.62 21.77 16.43
N CYS A 12 9.35 21.70 17.74
CA CYS A 12 8.53 20.63 18.31
C CYS A 12 7.09 20.60 17.76
N ILE A 13 6.49 21.76 17.50
CA ILE A 13 5.14 21.84 16.92
C ILE A 13 5.16 21.35 15.45
N ARG A 14 6.15 21.76 14.67
CA ARG A 14 6.33 21.31 13.29
C ARG A 14 6.51 19.80 13.22
N ASP A 15 7.41 19.24 14.02
CA ASP A 15 7.68 17.81 14.08
C ASP A 15 6.45 17.01 14.49
N SER A 16 5.65 17.55 15.42
CA SER A 16 4.38 16.93 15.83
C SER A 16 3.37 16.89 14.69
N ARG A 17 3.22 17.97 13.90
CA ARG A 17 2.30 18.02 12.74
C ARG A 17 2.72 17.05 11.63
N ILE A 18 4.01 17.00 11.33
CA ILE A 18 4.56 16.06 10.34
C ILE A 18 4.30 14.62 10.77
N PHE A 19 4.56 14.29 12.04
CA PHE A 19 4.32 12.95 12.57
C PHE A 19 2.84 12.55 12.48
N VAL A 20 1.91 13.42 12.90
CA VAL A 20 0.46 13.13 12.83
C VAL A 20 0.06 12.86 11.38
N ARG A 21 0.42 13.77 10.46
CA ARG A 21 0.08 13.62 9.05
C ARG A 21 0.63 12.31 8.47
N ARG A 22 1.89 11.96 8.76
CA ARG A 22 2.49 10.70 8.33
C ARG A 22 1.75 9.50 8.90
N ALA A 23 1.46 9.50 10.21
CA ALA A 23 0.75 8.42 10.86
C ALA A 23 -0.66 8.18 10.27
N PHE A 24 -1.42 9.23 10.02
CA PHE A 24 -2.74 9.14 9.37
C PHE A 24 -2.64 8.58 7.95
N LEU A 25 -1.74 9.12 7.14
CA LEU A 25 -1.56 8.67 5.75
C LEU A 25 -1.05 7.23 5.67
N ASP A 26 -0.10 6.85 6.51
CA ASP A 26 0.46 5.50 6.52
C ASP A 26 -0.51 4.45 7.10
N THR A 27 -1.38 4.82 8.02
CA THR A 27 -2.30 3.88 8.69
C THR A 27 -3.68 3.82 8.03
N LEU A 28 -4.26 4.99 7.75
CA LEU A 28 -5.63 5.12 7.23
C LEU A 28 -5.71 5.63 5.79
N GLY A 29 -4.60 6.13 5.22
CA GLY A 29 -4.58 6.75 3.91
C GLY A 29 -5.39 8.05 3.83
N LEU A 30 -5.62 8.72 4.95
CA LEU A 30 -6.40 9.95 5.10
C LEU A 30 -5.53 11.06 5.68
N LEU A 31 -5.95 12.30 5.47
CA LEU A 31 -5.45 13.44 6.22
C LEU A 31 -6.06 13.46 7.62
N PRO A 32 -5.36 13.97 8.65
CA PRO A 32 -6.01 14.29 9.91
C PRO A 32 -7.02 15.43 9.70
N THR A 33 -8.12 15.42 10.42
CA THR A 33 -8.98 16.59 10.52
C THR A 33 -8.26 17.72 11.25
N THR A 34 -8.71 18.95 11.07
CA THR A 34 -8.13 20.11 11.77
C THR A 34 -8.23 19.98 13.28
N HIS A 35 -9.31 19.37 13.77
CA HIS A 35 -9.53 19.10 15.21
C HIS A 35 -8.54 18.06 15.75
N GLU A 36 -8.42 16.90 15.10
CA GLU A 36 -7.47 15.85 15.49
C GLU A 36 -6.02 16.35 15.51
N LEU A 37 -5.67 17.17 14.54
CA LEU A 37 -4.33 17.79 14.49
C LEU A 37 -4.12 18.77 15.64
N ALA A 38 -5.12 19.63 15.93
CA ALA A 38 -5.06 20.60 17.03
C ALA A 38 -4.97 19.92 18.39
N ASP A 39 -5.79 18.90 18.62
CA ASP A 39 -5.80 18.11 19.85
C ASP A 39 -4.44 17.45 20.09
N PHE A 40 -3.89 16.80 19.08
CA PHE A 40 -2.57 16.15 19.20
C PHE A 40 -1.46 17.15 19.49
N VAL A 41 -1.46 18.31 18.81
CA VAL A 41 -0.45 19.36 19.05
C VAL A 41 -0.60 19.95 20.45
N GLY A 42 -1.84 20.10 20.93
CA GLY A 42 -2.16 20.60 22.27
C GLY A 42 -1.85 19.62 23.41
N ASP A 43 -1.87 18.32 23.13
CA ASP A 43 -1.60 17.28 24.13
C ASP A 43 -0.11 17.31 24.55
N LYS A 44 0.10 17.34 25.87
CA LYS A 44 1.44 17.34 26.51
C LYS A 44 1.87 15.97 27.01
N SER A 45 1.04 14.94 26.81
CA SER A 45 1.35 13.58 27.26
C SER A 45 2.61 13.03 26.58
N ALA A 46 3.45 12.36 27.34
CA ALA A 46 4.65 11.69 26.82
C ALA A 46 4.31 10.50 25.92
N VAL A 47 3.13 9.90 26.10
CA VAL A 47 2.64 8.72 25.36
C VAL A 47 1.65 9.06 24.25
N LYS A 48 1.49 10.32 23.90
CA LYS A 48 0.50 10.76 22.90
C LYS A 48 0.70 10.14 21.52
N ARG A 49 1.96 9.84 21.14
CA ARG A 49 2.26 9.21 19.85
C ARG A 49 1.79 7.77 19.81
N ASP A 50 2.07 7.02 20.88
CA ASP A 50 1.67 5.62 20.99
C ASP A 50 0.14 5.51 21.01
N LYS A 51 -0.52 6.38 21.80
CA LYS A 51 -1.98 6.45 21.87
C LYS A 51 -2.60 6.81 20.51
N LEU A 52 -2.01 7.73 19.74
CA LEU A 52 -2.48 8.05 18.40
C LEU A 52 -2.41 6.83 17.48
N ILE A 53 -1.28 6.11 17.48
CA ILE A 53 -1.13 4.92 16.62
C ILE A 53 -2.15 3.83 17.00
N GLU A 54 -2.35 3.60 18.30
CA GLU A 54 -3.37 2.67 18.79
C GLU A 54 -4.78 3.08 18.32
N ASP A 55 -5.15 4.35 18.46
CA ASP A 55 -6.43 4.89 18.04
C ASP A 55 -6.66 4.74 16.52
N LEU A 56 -5.65 5.06 15.70
CA LEU A 56 -5.72 4.88 14.25
C LEU A 56 -5.88 3.40 13.85
N LEU A 57 -5.17 2.49 14.50
CA LEU A 57 -5.29 1.05 14.22
C LEU A 57 -6.63 0.47 14.68
N ASN A 58 -7.30 1.09 15.65
CA ASN A 58 -8.63 0.72 16.13
C ASN A 58 -9.76 1.27 15.24
N ASP A 59 -9.47 2.20 14.33
CA ASP A 59 -10.42 2.60 13.29
C ASP A 59 -10.50 1.55 12.18
N ASN A 60 -11.17 0.44 12.50
CA ASN A 60 -11.19 -0.77 11.69
C ASN A 60 -11.70 -0.53 10.25
N ASN A 61 -12.67 0.38 10.07
CA ASN A 61 -13.25 0.65 8.75
C ASN A 61 -12.28 1.42 7.86
N ASN A 62 -11.75 2.55 8.33
CA ASN A 62 -10.80 3.35 7.54
C ASN A 62 -9.49 2.59 7.32
N TYR A 63 -9.01 1.83 8.32
CA TYR A 63 -7.89 0.90 8.17
C TYR A 63 -8.14 -0.09 7.03
N ALA A 64 -9.27 -0.79 7.04
CA ALA A 64 -9.58 -1.78 6.01
C ALA A 64 -9.70 -1.14 4.61
N GLU A 65 -10.33 0.03 4.50
CA GLU A 65 -10.51 0.75 3.23
C GLU A 65 -9.19 1.31 2.66
N HIS A 66 -8.19 1.55 3.50
CA HIS A 66 -6.85 1.87 3.07
C HIS A 66 -6.07 0.63 2.64
N TRP A 67 -5.96 -0.36 3.51
CA TRP A 67 -5.13 -1.55 3.29
C TRP A 67 -5.65 -2.48 2.20
N ILE A 68 -6.96 -2.42 1.90
CA ILE A 68 -7.54 -3.18 0.78
C ILE A 68 -6.86 -2.86 -0.55
N THR A 69 -6.32 -1.66 -0.70
CA THR A 69 -5.62 -1.24 -1.92
C THR A 69 -4.33 -2.04 -2.12
N PHE A 70 -3.52 -2.14 -1.07
CA PHE A 70 -2.29 -2.95 -1.08
C PHE A 70 -2.58 -4.42 -1.41
N TRP A 71 -3.54 -5.02 -0.71
CA TRP A 71 -3.88 -6.42 -0.93
C TRP A 71 -4.53 -6.67 -2.30
N ASN A 72 -5.33 -5.73 -2.80
CA ASN A 72 -5.87 -5.83 -4.16
C ASN A 72 -4.77 -5.84 -5.22
N ASP A 73 -3.69 -5.07 -5.03
CA ASP A 73 -2.54 -5.06 -5.92
C ASP A 73 -1.77 -6.39 -5.85
N CYS A 74 -1.55 -6.91 -4.65
CA CYS A 74 -0.91 -8.22 -4.43
C CYS A 74 -1.73 -9.37 -5.02
N PHE A 75 -3.06 -9.31 -4.92
CA PHE A 75 -3.94 -10.42 -5.34
C PHE A 75 -4.52 -10.26 -6.73
N ARG A 76 -4.10 -9.26 -7.49
CA ARG A 76 -4.65 -8.96 -8.82
C ARG A 76 -6.16 -8.75 -8.78
N ASN A 77 -6.71 -8.27 -7.66
CA ASN A 77 -8.14 -8.08 -7.49
C ASN A 77 -8.59 -6.74 -8.08
N SER A 78 -9.01 -6.76 -9.34
CA SER A 78 -9.48 -5.58 -10.06
C SER A 78 -11.01 -5.48 -10.04
N TYR A 79 -11.53 -4.26 -9.96
CA TYR A 79 -12.97 -3.99 -10.04
C TYR A 79 -13.49 -3.87 -11.49
N THR A 80 -12.61 -3.85 -12.48
CA THR A 80 -13.02 -3.74 -13.90
C THR A 80 -13.38 -5.10 -14.47
N ARG A 81 -14.59 -5.24 -14.99
CA ARG A 81 -15.10 -6.48 -15.62
C ARG A 81 -14.23 -6.98 -16.80
N GLN A 82 -13.47 -6.09 -17.42
CA GLN A 82 -12.75 -6.34 -18.67
C GLN A 82 -11.54 -7.28 -18.49
N TYR A 83 -11.06 -7.47 -17.25
CA TYR A 83 -9.82 -8.16 -16.95
C TYR A 83 -9.95 -9.50 -16.23
N HIS A 84 -11.16 -10.06 -16.16
CA HIS A 84 -11.35 -11.32 -15.42
C HIS A 84 -12.29 -12.23 -16.17
N GLY A 85 -11.87 -13.42 -16.41
CA GLY A 85 -12.76 -14.54 -16.71
C GLY A 85 -13.78 -14.75 -15.57
N GLY A 86 -14.54 -13.70 -15.26
CA GLY A 86 -15.63 -13.69 -14.30
C GLY A 86 -15.29 -13.37 -12.83
N GLY A 87 -14.07 -12.85 -12.50
CA GLY A 87 -13.63 -12.71 -11.10
C GLY A 87 -13.41 -11.31 -10.55
N GLY A 88 -13.67 -10.25 -11.32
CA GLY A 88 -13.40 -8.88 -10.87
C GLY A 88 -14.07 -8.50 -9.56
N GLY A 89 -13.26 -8.21 -8.56
CA GLY A 89 -13.73 -7.82 -7.22
C GLY A 89 -14.30 -8.95 -6.37
N LYS A 90 -14.18 -10.21 -6.76
CA LYS A 90 -14.81 -11.34 -6.06
C LYS A 90 -14.36 -11.52 -4.62
N ILE A 91 -13.11 -11.20 -4.30
CA ILE A 91 -12.61 -11.34 -2.92
C ILE A 91 -12.80 -10.06 -2.09
N THR A 92 -13.36 -8.99 -2.65
CA THR A 92 -13.41 -7.66 -2.01
C THR A 92 -14.10 -7.69 -0.66
N GLU A 93 -15.28 -8.31 -0.58
CA GLU A 93 -16.04 -8.39 0.66
C GLU A 93 -15.35 -9.25 1.72
N TRP A 94 -14.83 -10.41 1.33
CA TRP A 94 -14.06 -11.28 2.21
C TRP A 94 -12.79 -10.56 2.70
N LEU A 95 -12.09 -9.87 1.79
CA LEU A 95 -10.87 -9.14 2.09
C LEU A 95 -11.15 -7.99 3.06
N LYS A 96 -12.18 -7.15 2.78
CA LYS A 96 -12.59 -6.06 3.68
C LYS A 96 -12.95 -6.58 5.07
N LYS A 97 -13.75 -7.64 5.14
CA LYS A 97 -14.12 -8.29 6.41
C LYS A 97 -12.89 -8.81 7.16
N SER A 98 -11.97 -9.51 6.47
CA SER A 98 -10.75 -10.03 7.08
C SER A 98 -9.86 -8.93 7.66
N LEU A 99 -9.78 -7.76 6.99
CA LEU A 99 -9.02 -6.60 7.47
C LEU A 99 -9.70 -5.92 8.67
N ILE A 100 -11.03 -5.76 8.65
CA ILE A 100 -11.81 -5.21 9.79
C ILE A 100 -11.63 -6.09 11.03
N GLU A 101 -11.75 -7.42 10.87
CA GLU A 101 -11.66 -8.39 11.94
C GLU A 101 -10.21 -8.66 12.37
N ASN A 102 -9.23 -8.04 11.70
CA ASN A 102 -7.80 -8.30 11.92
C ASN A 102 -7.49 -9.81 11.94
N LYS A 103 -7.98 -10.53 10.90
CA LYS A 103 -7.80 -11.97 10.76
C LYS A 103 -6.31 -12.34 10.86
N PRO A 104 -5.91 -13.34 11.68
CA PRO A 104 -4.54 -13.82 11.73
C PRO A 104 -4.00 -14.12 10.33
N TYR A 105 -2.80 -13.66 10.03
CA TYR A 105 -2.25 -13.68 8.66
C TYR A 105 -2.02 -15.10 8.14
N ASP A 106 -1.68 -16.05 8.98
CA ASP A 106 -1.57 -17.45 8.63
C ASP A 106 -2.93 -18.01 8.17
N GLN A 107 -4.01 -17.72 8.90
CA GLN A 107 -5.37 -18.10 8.50
C GLN A 107 -5.78 -17.37 7.21
N PHE A 108 -5.49 -16.09 7.10
CA PHE A 108 -5.75 -15.29 5.91
C PHE A 108 -5.09 -15.89 4.65
N VAL A 109 -3.82 -16.27 4.74
CA VAL A 109 -3.07 -16.91 3.65
C VAL A 109 -3.62 -18.32 3.37
N LYS A 110 -3.93 -19.10 4.41
CA LYS A 110 -4.51 -20.44 4.28
C LYS A 110 -5.82 -20.42 3.51
N GLU A 111 -6.71 -19.47 3.82
CA GLU A 111 -7.99 -19.31 3.14
C GLU A 111 -7.87 -18.78 1.70
N LEU A 112 -6.80 -18.10 1.35
CA LEU A 112 -6.54 -17.66 -0.04
C LEU A 112 -5.98 -18.78 -0.91
N ILE A 113 -5.08 -19.61 -0.37
CA ILE A 113 -4.48 -20.74 -1.11
C ILE A 113 -5.46 -21.89 -1.23
N ASN A 114 -6.11 -22.29 -0.12
CA ASN A 114 -7.16 -23.30 -0.07
C ASN A 114 -8.51 -22.62 0.21
N PRO A 115 -9.22 -22.17 -0.84
CA PRO A 115 -10.30 -21.22 -0.71
C PRO A 115 -11.49 -21.70 0.12
N VAL A 116 -11.99 -20.77 0.94
CA VAL A 116 -13.31 -20.83 1.58
C VAL A 116 -14.29 -19.91 0.84
N GLN A 117 -15.56 -19.91 1.24
CA GLN A 117 -16.57 -19.05 0.61
C GLN A 117 -16.13 -17.58 0.62
N GLY A 118 -16.04 -16.99 -0.55
CA GLY A 118 -15.69 -15.59 -0.77
C GLY A 118 -14.20 -15.30 -0.96
N SER A 119 -13.28 -16.24 -0.66
CA SER A 119 -11.84 -16.07 -0.89
C SER A 119 -11.33 -16.69 -2.19
N ASP A 120 -12.19 -17.40 -2.92
CA ASP A 120 -11.82 -18.19 -4.09
C ASP A 120 -11.35 -17.37 -5.30
N GLY A 121 -11.59 -16.06 -5.30
CA GLY A 121 -11.17 -15.17 -6.38
C GLY A 121 -9.66 -15.01 -6.52
N PHE A 122 -8.85 -15.32 -5.50
CA PHE A 122 -7.39 -15.29 -5.63
C PHE A 122 -6.88 -16.38 -6.57
N ILE A 123 -7.23 -17.64 -6.32
CA ILE A 123 -6.79 -18.75 -7.17
C ILE A 123 -7.62 -18.84 -8.47
N LYS A 124 -8.94 -18.72 -8.39
CA LYS A 124 -9.83 -18.80 -9.57
C LYS A 124 -9.81 -17.54 -10.44
N GLY A 125 -9.35 -16.43 -9.91
CA GLY A 125 -9.17 -15.17 -10.67
C GLY A 125 -7.93 -15.19 -11.56
N ILE A 126 -7.06 -16.18 -11.43
CA ILE A 126 -5.87 -16.35 -12.24
C ILE A 126 -6.29 -16.89 -13.61
N SER A 127 -6.32 -16.02 -14.59
CA SER A 127 -6.54 -16.38 -15.98
C SER A 127 -5.63 -15.57 -16.87
N TRP A 128 -4.98 -16.24 -17.80
CA TRP A 128 -4.16 -15.56 -18.80
C TRP A 128 -5.02 -15.00 -19.93
N ARG A 129 -4.51 -13.98 -20.60
CA ARG A 129 -5.10 -13.36 -21.77
C ARG A 129 -4.08 -13.25 -22.89
N GLY A 130 -4.56 -13.40 -24.10
CA GLY A 130 -3.74 -13.39 -25.30
C GLY A 130 -3.26 -14.78 -25.67
N THR A 131 -2.14 -14.87 -26.40
CA THR A 131 -1.54 -16.15 -26.78
C THR A 131 -0.91 -16.80 -25.56
N VAL A 132 -1.43 -17.96 -25.19
CA VAL A 132 -0.94 -18.73 -24.05
C VAL A 132 0.23 -19.60 -24.49
N ASN A 133 1.37 -19.43 -23.82
CA ASN A 133 2.49 -20.37 -23.91
C ASN A 133 2.56 -21.24 -22.65
N ALA A 134 3.46 -22.21 -22.63
CA ALA A 134 3.57 -23.15 -21.51
C ALA A 134 3.85 -22.49 -20.15
N SER A 135 4.54 -21.33 -20.15
CA SER A 135 4.85 -20.57 -18.93
C SER A 135 3.69 -19.71 -18.42
N GLN A 136 2.58 -19.66 -19.17
CA GLN A 136 1.46 -18.77 -18.88
C GLN A 136 0.14 -19.52 -18.62
N VAL A 137 0.18 -20.84 -18.51
CA VAL A 137 -0.98 -21.64 -18.09
C VAL A 137 -1.38 -21.29 -16.65
N ASN A 138 -2.66 -21.46 -16.32
CA ASN A 138 -3.21 -21.04 -15.05
C ASN A 138 -2.47 -21.61 -13.84
N GLU A 139 -2.06 -22.88 -13.92
CA GLU A 139 -1.32 -23.59 -12.88
C GLU A 139 0.05 -22.94 -12.61
N MET A 140 0.76 -22.58 -13.68
CA MET A 140 2.04 -21.88 -13.58
C MET A 140 1.86 -20.48 -12.98
N GLN A 141 0.83 -19.75 -13.40
CA GLN A 141 0.55 -18.43 -12.83
C GLN A 141 0.12 -18.52 -11.35
N ALA A 142 -0.63 -19.56 -10.96
CA ALA A 142 -0.96 -19.82 -9.57
C ALA A 142 0.31 -20.02 -8.74
N ALA A 143 1.23 -20.85 -9.23
CA ALA A 143 2.53 -21.08 -8.58
C ALA A 143 3.33 -19.77 -8.44
N GLN A 144 3.48 -19.02 -9.54
CA GLN A 144 4.19 -17.73 -9.54
C GLN A 144 3.58 -16.74 -8.56
N ASN A 145 2.25 -16.60 -8.54
CA ASN A 145 1.58 -15.65 -7.65
C ASN A 145 1.70 -16.07 -6.17
N VAL A 146 1.54 -17.37 -5.86
CA VAL A 146 1.71 -17.88 -4.50
C VAL A 146 3.16 -17.69 -4.02
N ALA A 147 4.14 -18.02 -4.85
CA ALA A 147 5.56 -17.84 -4.54
C ALA A 147 5.89 -16.35 -4.31
N GLN A 148 5.49 -15.47 -5.20
CA GLN A 148 5.77 -14.03 -5.10
C GLN A 148 5.07 -13.42 -3.89
N VAL A 149 3.76 -13.65 -3.74
CA VAL A 149 2.96 -12.96 -2.72
C VAL A 149 3.28 -13.44 -1.30
N PHE A 150 3.41 -14.75 -1.10
CA PHE A 150 3.51 -15.30 0.26
C PHE A 150 4.92 -15.70 0.67
N MET A 151 5.81 -15.91 -0.27
CA MET A 151 7.18 -16.33 0.02
C MET A 151 8.25 -15.35 -0.46
N GLY A 152 7.87 -14.26 -1.15
CA GLY A 152 8.83 -13.29 -1.69
C GLY A 152 9.81 -13.94 -2.68
N LEU A 153 9.30 -14.80 -3.56
CA LEU A 153 10.11 -15.51 -4.56
C LEU A 153 9.62 -15.18 -5.96
N ASN A 154 10.52 -14.70 -6.79
CA ASN A 154 10.25 -14.48 -8.19
C ASN A 154 10.73 -15.68 -9.04
N ILE A 155 9.83 -16.60 -9.32
CA ILE A 155 10.08 -17.79 -10.13
C ILE A 155 9.61 -17.63 -11.60
N LYS A 156 9.35 -16.41 -12.06
CA LYS A 156 8.84 -16.18 -13.43
C LYS A 156 9.85 -16.60 -14.50
N CYS A 157 11.12 -16.27 -14.35
CA CYS A 157 12.16 -16.71 -15.30
C CYS A 157 12.27 -18.24 -15.34
N ALA A 158 12.20 -18.86 -14.15
CA ALA A 158 12.29 -20.32 -14.03
C ALA A 158 11.08 -21.08 -14.60
N SER A 159 10.04 -20.39 -15.09
CA SER A 159 8.91 -21.02 -15.80
C SER A 159 9.18 -21.28 -17.30
N CYS A 160 10.24 -20.70 -17.88
CA CYS A 160 10.62 -20.90 -19.28
C CYS A 160 11.99 -21.63 -19.44
N HIS A 161 12.90 -21.40 -18.52
CA HIS A 161 14.28 -21.91 -18.47
C HIS A 161 14.79 -21.82 -17.05
N ASP A 162 15.93 -22.42 -16.73
CA ASP A 162 16.56 -22.20 -15.43
C ASP A 162 16.84 -20.71 -15.24
N SER A 163 16.56 -20.17 -14.07
CA SER A 163 16.65 -18.73 -13.84
C SER A 163 18.09 -18.22 -14.01
N PHE A 164 18.24 -17.00 -14.55
CA PHE A 164 19.53 -16.31 -14.65
C PHE A 164 19.77 -15.33 -13.51
N ILE A 165 18.72 -15.06 -12.71
CA ILE A 165 18.75 -14.05 -11.64
C ILE A 165 18.73 -14.66 -10.25
N ASN A 166 18.40 -15.95 -10.13
CA ASN A 166 18.37 -16.71 -8.88
C ASN A 166 18.55 -18.20 -9.17
N ASP A 167 18.63 -19.05 -8.15
CA ASP A 167 18.96 -20.47 -8.26
C ASP A 167 17.78 -21.38 -8.63
N TRP A 168 16.61 -20.82 -8.96
CA TRP A 168 15.42 -21.60 -9.29
C TRP A 168 15.51 -22.23 -10.67
N THR A 169 15.25 -23.55 -10.71
CA THR A 169 15.28 -24.32 -11.96
C THR A 169 13.89 -24.46 -12.56
N LEU A 170 13.87 -24.70 -13.87
CA LEU A 170 12.65 -25.02 -14.63
C LEU A 170 11.91 -26.20 -13.99
N LYS A 171 12.64 -27.27 -13.62
CA LYS A 171 12.05 -28.48 -13.03
C LYS A 171 11.36 -28.19 -11.66
N GLN A 172 12.02 -27.44 -10.79
CA GLN A 172 11.43 -27.05 -9.50
C GLN A 172 10.15 -26.21 -9.68
N THR A 173 10.17 -25.27 -10.62
CA THR A 173 9.03 -24.40 -10.91
C THR A 173 7.84 -25.19 -11.46
N TYR A 174 8.07 -26.11 -12.41
CA TYR A 174 7.01 -27.00 -12.90
C TYR A 174 6.50 -27.96 -11.84
N SER A 175 7.38 -28.48 -10.98
CA SER A 175 6.97 -29.32 -9.85
C SER A 175 6.07 -28.56 -8.89
N PHE A 176 6.38 -27.31 -8.59
CA PHE A 176 5.54 -26.45 -7.76
C PHE A 176 4.20 -26.11 -8.45
N ALA A 177 4.23 -25.77 -9.75
CA ALA A 177 3.01 -25.49 -10.53
C ALA A 177 2.07 -26.71 -10.61
N SER A 178 2.61 -27.92 -10.70
CA SER A 178 1.82 -29.15 -10.81
C SER A 178 0.99 -29.47 -9.58
N ILE A 179 1.22 -28.81 -8.43
CA ILE A 179 0.35 -28.86 -7.25
C ILE A 179 -1.06 -28.38 -7.61
N PHE A 180 -1.18 -27.41 -8.50
CA PHE A 180 -2.44 -26.78 -8.91
C PHE A 180 -3.10 -27.49 -10.12
N SER A 181 -2.50 -28.51 -10.71
CA SER A 181 -2.99 -29.18 -11.90
C SER A 181 -3.84 -30.41 -11.56
N ASP A 182 -4.90 -30.66 -12.33
CA ASP A 182 -5.67 -31.90 -12.25
C ASP A 182 -5.04 -33.06 -13.06
N SER A 183 -4.13 -32.74 -13.96
CA SER A 183 -3.43 -33.70 -14.83
C SER A 183 -1.91 -33.54 -14.73
N PRO A 184 -1.12 -34.59 -15.09
CA PRO A 184 0.31 -34.46 -15.16
C PRO A 184 0.74 -33.33 -16.11
N MET A 185 1.60 -32.43 -15.67
CA MET A 185 2.13 -31.34 -16.48
C MET A 185 3.38 -31.76 -17.21
N ASP A 186 3.43 -31.56 -18.52
CA ASP A 186 4.66 -31.72 -19.31
C ASP A 186 5.59 -30.49 -19.08
N ILE A 187 6.86 -30.75 -18.83
CA ILE A 187 7.85 -29.70 -18.65
C ILE A 187 8.23 -29.15 -20.02
N HIS A 188 8.09 -27.84 -20.20
CA HIS A 188 8.46 -27.13 -21.42
C HIS A 188 9.61 -26.16 -21.17
N ARG A 189 10.61 -26.19 -22.01
CA ARG A 189 11.64 -25.16 -22.10
C ARG A 189 11.19 -24.15 -23.16
N CYS A 190 10.80 -22.96 -22.74
CA CYS A 190 9.96 -22.06 -23.54
C CYS A 190 8.68 -22.80 -24.00
N ASP A 191 8.43 -22.92 -25.30
CA ASP A 191 7.27 -23.63 -25.86
C ASP A 191 7.56 -25.05 -26.33
N LYS A 192 8.80 -25.57 -26.11
CA LYS A 192 9.22 -26.91 -26.56
C LYS A 192 9.13 -27.89 -25.38
N PRO A 193 8.35 -28.99 -25.50
CA PRO A 193 8.35 -30.03 -24.49
C PRO A 193 9.72 -30.67 -24.34
N THR A 194 10.11 -30.94 -23.08
CA THR A 194 11.36 -31.64 -22.76
C THR A 194 11.26 -33.16 -22.85
N GLY A 195 10.03 -33.67 -22.90
CA GLY A 195 9.71 -35.10 -22.76
C GLY A 195 9.57 -35.56 -21.29
N GLU A 196 9.84 -34.72 -20.33
CA GLU A 196 9.67 -35.01 -18.91
C GLU A 196 8.31 -34.48 -18.37
N LYS A 197 7.77 -35.19 -17.37
CA LYS A 197 6.58 -34.75 -16.62
C LYS A 197 6.96 -34.26 -15.23
N ALA A 198 6.30 -33.18 -14.80
CA ALA A 198 6.48 -32.64 -13.46
C ALA A 198 5.83 -33.55 -12.40
N THR A 199 6.52 -33.73 -11.29
CA THR A 199 5.98 -34.37 -10.08
C THR A 199 5.66 -33.28 -9.05
N PRO A 200 4.41 -33.21 -8.50
CA PRO A 200 4.07 -32.21 -7.52
C PRO A 200 5.01 -32.21 -6.31
N ALA A 201 5.66 -31.07 -6.07
CA ALA A 201 6.56 -30.88 -4.94
C ALA A 201 6.57 -29.41 -4.48
N PHE A 202 6.78 -29.22 -3.18
CA PHE A 202 7.03 -27.89 -2.63
C PHE A 202 8.45 -27.43 -2.93
N LEU A 203 8.68 -26.12 -3.01
CA LEU A 203 9.99 -25.55 -3.34
C LEU A 203 11.07 -25.82 -2.29
N TYR A 204 10.67 -26.01 -1.03
CA TYR A 204 11.54 -26.27 0.12
C TYR A 204 11.15 -27.58 0.81
N PRO A 205 11.65 -28.73 0.37
CA PRO A 205 11.28 -30.04 0.91
C PRO A 205 11.52 -30.19 2.43
N GLU A 206 12.51 -29.48 2.94
CA GLU A 206 12.87 -29.46 4.36
C GLU A 206 11.78 -28.84 5.27
N ILE A 207 10.90 -28.01 4.70
CA ILE A 207 9.78 -27.41 5.43
C ILE A 207 8.56 -28.34 5.43
N GLY A 208 8.35 -29.07 4.33
CA GLY A 208 7.26 -30.01 4.19
C GLY A 208 7.15 -30.58 2.79
N GLU A 209 6.48 -31.72 2.68
CA GLU A 209 6.32 -32.45 1.44
C GLU A 209 4.86 -32.50 0.97
N ILE A 210 4.67 -32.48 -0.35
CA ILE A 210 3.39 -32.66 -1.02
C ILE A 210 3.28 -34.13 -1.43
N ASN A 211 2.16 -34.80 -1.10
CA ASN A 211 1.90 -36.14 -1.62
C ASN A 211 1.59 -36.09 -3.12
N PRO A 212 2.49 -36.55 -4.00
CA PRO A 212 2.31 -36.43 -5.44
C PRO A 212 1.16 -37.29 -5.98
N LYS A 213 0.71 -38.30 -5.22
CA LYS A 213 -0.40 -39.19 -5.58
C LYS A 213 -1.74 -38.64 -5.15
N ALA A 214 -1.78 -37.61 -4.31
CA ALA A 214 -3.02 -36.99 -3.87
C ALA A 214 -3.72 -36.24 -5.01
N LYS A 215 -5.05 -36.09 -4.94
CA LYS A 215 -5.81 -35.25 -5.86
C LYS A 215 -5.48 -33.77 -5.62
N ARG A 216 -5.69 -32.92 -6.64
CA ARG A 216 -5.41 -31.47 -6.57
C ARG A 216 -5.94 -30.79 -5.30
N PRO A 217 -7.21 -30.97 -4.88
CA PRO A 217 -7.71 -30.28 -3.67
C PRO A 217 -6.89 -30.63 -2.41
N GLU A 218 -6.47 -31.87 -2.27
CA GLU A 218 -5.65 -32.29 -1.12
C GLU A 218 -4.22 -31.74 -1.21
N ARG A 219 -3.60 -31.70 -2.42
CA ARG A 219 -2.29 -31.10 -2.60
C ARG A 219 -2.31 -29.60 -2.29
N VAL A 220 -3.36 -28.87 -2.72
CA VAL A 220 -3.53 -27.45 -2.44
C VAL A 220 -3.73 -27.20 -0.94
N LYS A 221 -4.47 -28.08 -0.25
CA LYS A 221 -4.62 -28.04 1.21
C LYS A 221 -3.28 -28.25 1.92
N GLN A 222 -2.50 -29.27 1.52
CA GLN A 222 -1.15 -29.53 2.04
C GLN A 222 -0.24 -28.32 1.80
N LEU A 223 -0.28 -27.72 0.62
CA LEU A 223 0.48 -26.50 0.31
C LEU A 223 0.11 -25.36 1.27
N ALA A 224 -1.18 -25.12 1.50
CA ALA A 224 -1.62 -24.08 2.41
C ALA A 224 -1.11 -24.34 3.85
N GLU A 225 -1.12 -25.59 4.30
CA GLU A 225 -0.62 -26.00 5.62
C GLU A 225 0.91 -25.82 5.73
N ILE A 226 1.67 -26.16 4.69
CA ILE A 226 3.13 -26.00 4.66
C ILE A 226 3.50 -24.51 4.66
N ILE A 227 2.88 -23.70 3.80
CA ILE A 227 3.18 -22.27 3.71
C ILE A 227 2.87 -21.54 5.03
N THR A 228 1.79 -21.91 5.70
CA THR A 228 1.37 -21.29 6.97
C THR A 228 1.95 -21.96 8.22
N SER A 229 2.76 -22.98 8.06
CA SER A 229 3.45 -23.64 9.17
C SER A 229 4.40 -22.68 9.88
N LYS A 230 4.45 -22.75 11.21
CA LYS A 230 5.45 -22.00 12.01
C LYS A 230 6.90 -22.33 11.67
N LYS A 231 7.15 -23.47 11.00
CA LYS A 231 8.47 -23.83 10.48
C LYS A 231 8.86 -23.02 9.24
N ASN A 232 7.87 -22.43 8.55
CA ASN A 232 8.12 -21.61 7.36
C ASN A 232 8.38 -20.14 7.75
N GLY A 233 9.60 -19.84 8.12
CA GLY A 233 10.01 -18.47 8.43
C GLY A 233 9.91 -17.50 7.26
N ARG A 234 9.81 -18.00 6.02
CA ARG A 234 9.74 -17.15 4.84
C ARG A 234 8.42 -16.37 4.75
N LEU A 235 7.29 -16.99 5.13
CA LEU A 235 6.00 -16.30 5.16
C LEU A 235 6.05 -15.05 6.06
N SER A 236 6.55 -15.20 7.27
CA SER A 236 6.63 -14.11 8.24
C SER A 236 7.64 -13.06 7.83
N ARG A 237 8.86 -13.44 7.38
CA ARG A 237 9.87 -12.49 6.89
C ARG A 237 9.36 -11.68 5.69
N THR A 238 8.65 -12.32 4.74
CA THR A 238 8.11 -11.63 3.57
C THR A 238 7.11 -10.54 3.94
N VAL A 239 6.16 -10.84 4.82
CA VAL A 239 5.14 -9.84 5.19
C VAL A 239 5.74 -8.72 6.03
N VAL A 240 6.61 -9.02 7.01
CA VAL A 240 7.22 -7.97 7.83
C VAL A 240 8.18 -7.09 7.01
N ASN A 241 8.92 -7.66 6.04
CA ASN A 241 9.75 -6.89 5.12
C ASN A 241 8.93 -5.91 4.28
N ARG A 242 7.77 -6.34 3.76
CA ARG A 242 6.87 -5.45 3.01
C ARG A 242 6.25 -4.37 3.89
N LEU A 243 5.83 -4.70 5.10
CA LEU A 243 5.35 -3.69 6.06
C LEU A 243 6.44 -2.67 6.35
N TRP A 244 7.67 -3.13 6.61
CA TRP A 244 8.82 -2.25 6.79
C TRP A 244 9.02 -1.33 5.57
N ALA A 245 9.05 -1.90 4.36
CA ALA A 245 9.21 -1.12 3.13
C ALA A 245 8.08 -0.09 2.90
N ILE A 246 6.84 -0.41 3.26
CA ILE A 246 5.71 0.52 3.19
C ILE A 246 5.93 1.74 4.09
N PHE A 247 6.38 1.52 5.33
CA PHE A 247 6.54 2.59 6.31
C PHE A 247 7.83 3.38 6.14
N PHE A 248 8.92 2.70 5.83
CA PHE A 248 10.25 3.32 5.73
C PHE A 248 10.69 3.69 4.31
N GLY A 249 9.96 3.23 3.29
CA GLY A 249 10.29 3.50 1.89
C GLY A 249 11.39 2.62 1.30
N HIS A 250 12.03 1.75 2.12
CA HIS A 250 13.04 0.77 1.72
C HIS A 250 12.90 -0.48 2.58
N GLY A 251 12.97 -1.67 1.98
CA GLY A 251 12.86 -2.93 2.69
C GLY A 251 14.10 -3.26 3.52
N LEU A 252 13.98 -4.25 4.40
CA LEU A 252 15.13 -4.89 5.03
C LEU A 252 15.89 -5.74 4.00
N ILE A 253 15.14 -6.31 3.04
CA ILE A 253 15.63 -6.97 1.83
C ILE A 253 15.00 -6.26 0.64
N GLU A 254 15.80 -5.98 -0.39
CA GLU A 254 15.36 -5.41 -1.67
C GLU A 254 15.86 -6.25 -2.86
N PRO A 255 15.11 -6.36 -3.93
CA PRO A 255 13.68 -6.03 -4.03
C PRO A 255 12.84 -6.88 -3.06
N VAL A 256 11.68 -6.35 -2.59
CA VAL A 256 10.84 -7.00 -1.56
C VAL A 256 10.28 -8.39 -1.95
N ASP A 257 10.40 -8.76 -3.23
CA ASP A 257 9.98 -10.05 -3.78
C ASP A 257 11.16 -11.01 -4.07
N GLU A 258 12.35 -10.67 -3.62
CA GLU A 258 13.58 -11.45 -3.76
C GLU A 258 14.18 -11.73 -2.38
N MET A 259 13.41 -12.46 -1.56
CA MET A 259 13.78 -12.75 -0.16
C MET A 259 15.00 -13.67 0.00
N ASP A 260 15.63 -14.11 -1.11
CA ASP A 260 16.90 -14.80 -1.12
C ASP A 260 18.10 -13.83 -1.17
N ASN A 261 17.84 -12.54 -1.41
CA ASN A 261 18.86 -11.51 -1.39
C ASN A 261 19.37 -11.23 0.04
N PRO A 262 20.60 -10.73 0.18
CA PRO A 262 21.12 -10.32 1.47
C PRO A 262 20.29 -9.16 2.06
N THR A 263 20.15 -9.17 3.37
CA THR A 263 19.51 -8.09 4.12
C THR A 263 20.56 -7.15 4.69
N TRP A 264 20.24 -5.86 4.79
CA TRP A 264 21.12 -4.93 5.48
C TRP A 264 21.03 -5.06 7.02
N ASN A 265 20.04 -5.78 7.57
CA ASN A 265 19.93 -6.06 9.00
C ASN A 265 19.17 -7.36 9.27
N GLN A 266 19.89 -8.47 9.34
CA GLN A 266 19.32 -9.81 9.55
C GLN A 266 18.64 -9.94 10.92
N ASP A 267 19.27 -9.44 11.98
CA ASP A 267 18.76 -9.57 13.34
C ASP A 267 17.42 -8.86 13.49
N LEU A 268 17.26 -7.69 12.89
CA LEU A 268 16.01 -6.94 12.92
C LEU A 268 14.91 -7.66 12.13
N LEU A 269 15.23 -8.20 10.96
CA LEU A 269 14.27 -8.96 10.15
C LEU A 269 13.79 -10.21 10.90
N ASP A 270 14.70 -10.95 11.48
CA ASP A 270 14.39 -12.17 12.19
C ASP A 270 13.61 -11.88 13.48
N TRP A 271 14.00 -10.85 14.20
CA TRP A 271 13.29 -10.42 15.41
C TRP A 271 11.85 -10.01 15.11
N LEU A 272 11.61 -9.17 14.09
CA LEU A 272 10.27 -8.78 13.65
C LEU A 272 9.43 -9.99 13.19
N ALA A 273 10.04 -10.90 12.44
CA ALA A 273 9.35 -12.09 11.97
C ALA A 273 8.98 -13.05 13.13
N MET A 274 9.86 -13.20 14.12
CA MET A 274 9.58 -14.00 15.31
C MET A 274 8.53 -13.34 16.21
N ASP A 275 8.59 -12.03 16.41
CA ASP A 275 7.58 -11.30 17.17
C ASP A 275 6.20 -11.45 16.50
N PHE A 276 6.13 -11.31 15.18
CA PHE A 276 4.90 -11.50 14.40
C PHE A 276 4.29 -12.90 14.62
N VAL A 277 5.10 -13.97 14.55
CA VAL A 277 4.65 -15.35 14.80
C VAL A 277 4.19 -15.54 16.24
N ASN A 278 4.96 -15.03 17.21
CA ASN A 278 4.68 -15.18 18.65
C ASN A 278 3.42 -14.44 19.08
N ASN A 279 3.07 -13.35 18.37
CA ASN A 279 1.83 -12.60 18.58
C ASN A 279 0.67 -13.07 17.66
N GLY A 280 0.67 -14.34 17.23
CA GLY A 280 -0.43 -14.96 16.50
C GLY A 280 -0.63 -14.44 15.10
N HIS A 281 0.44 -14.06 14.40
CA HIS A 281 0.40 -13.50 13.04
C HIS A 281 -0.50 -12.25 12.93
N ASN A 282 -0.49 -11.42 13.96
CA ASN A 282 -1.30 -10.20 14.06
C ASN A 282 -0.64 -9.04 13.32
N VAL A 283 -1.18 -8.70 12.14
CA VAL A 283 -0.64 -7.62 11.28
C VAL A 283 -0.70 -6.26 11.98
N LYS A 284 -1.80 -5.94 12.67
CA LYS A 284 -1.93 -4.65 13.37
C LYS A 284 -0.95 -4.52 14.53
N HIS A 285 -0.66 -5.62 15.24
CA HIS A 285 0.38 -5.63 16.27
C HIS A 285 1.74 -5.25 15.69
N THR A 286 2.14 -5.86 14.58
CA THR A 286 3.41 -5.55 13.93
C THR A 286 3.45 -4.11 13.40
N ILE A 287 2.36 -3.61 12.83
CA ILE A 287 2.25 -2.20 12.42
C ILE A 287 2.42 -1.29 13.63
N ASN A 288 1.73 -1.57 14.74
CA ASN A 288 1.86 -0.79 15.97
C ASN A 288 3.31 -0.75 16.46
N LEU A 289 3.97 -1.90 16.51
CA LEU A 289 5.37 -2.04 16.91
C LEU A 289 6.32 -1.19 16.05
N ILE A 290 6.11 -1.20 14.73
CA ILE A 290 6.90 -0.41 13.77
C ILE A 290 6.63 1.09 13.98
N LEU A 291 5.38 1.52 14.04
CA LEU A 291 4.99 2.94 14.06
C LEU A 291 5.28 3.61 15.42
N THR A 292 5.32 2.85 16.52
CA THR A 292 5.71 3.37 17.85
C THR A 292 7.22 3.35 18.05
N SER A 293 7.99 2.72 17.16
CA SER A 293 9.45 2.66 17.24
C SER A 293 10.09 4.05 17.12
N LYS A 294 11.25 4.22 17.77
CA LYS A 294 12.07 5.44 17.61
C LYS A 294 12.49 5.66 16.15
N ALA A 295 12.72 4.57 15.40
CA ALA A 295 13.09 4.63 13.98
C ALA A 295 12.02 5.34 13.14
N TYR A 296 10.75 4.97 13.30
CA TYR A 296 9.65 5.61 12.58
C TYR A 296 9.42 7.08 13.01
N GLN A 297 9.75 7.40 14.26
CA GLN A 297 9.61 8.77 14.78
C GLN A 297 10.74 9.73 14.38
N MET A 298 11.77 9.23 13.68
CA MET A 298 12.82 10.07 13.12
C MET A 298 12.28 10.99 12.01
N PRO A 299 12.95 12.14 11.77
CA PRO A 299 12.70 12.95 10.58
C PRO A 299 12.89 12.12 9.30
N SER A 300 12.05 12.36 8.31
CA SER A 300 12.21 11.72 7.01
C SER A 300 13.40 12.28 6.25
N VAL A 301 14.06 11.43 5.47
CA VAL A 301 15.24 11.76 4.66
C VAL A 301 14.97 11.44 3.17
N PRO A 302 15.63 12.12 2.22
CA PRO A 302 15.62 11.68 0.84
C PRO A 302 16.31 10.33 0.69
N LEU A 303 15.90 9.53 -0.30
CA LEU A 303 16.64 8.34 -0.70
C LEU A 303 17.97 8.78 -1.34
N ASP A 304 19.06 8.18 -0.90
CA ASP A 304 20.39 8.36 -1.48
C ASP A 304 20.56 7.29 -2.58
N GLU A 305 20.24 7.66 -3.82
CA GLU A 305 20.27 6.73 -4.97
C GLU A 305 21.70 6.42 -5.44
N ASP A 306 22.67 7.27 -5.05
CA ASP A 306 24.08 7.15 -5.47
C ASP A 306 24.92 6.36 -4.45
N ALA A 307 24.34 5.91 -3.33
CA ALA A 307 25.07 5.17 -2.32
C ALA A 307 25.31 3.72 -2.75
N ASP A 308 26.55 3.24 -2.65
CA ASP A 308 26.93 1.84 -2.95
C ASP A 308 26.24 0.84 -2.00
N GLU A 309 25.91 1.28 -0.78
CA GLU A 309 25.25 0.47 0.25
C GLU A 309 24.17 1.26 0.97
N TYR A 310 23.03 0.63 1.22
CA TYR A 310 21.96 1.24 1.98
C TYR A 310 22.31 1.40 3.46
N ILE A 311 22.30 2.64 3.94
CA ILE A 311 22.46 2.98 5.36
C ILE A 311 21.18 3.63 5.86
N PHE A 312 20.55 3.02 6.87
CA PHE A 312 19.34 3.58 7.48
C PHE A 312 19.65 4.91 8.21
N LYS A 313 19.03 5.99 7.74
CA LYS A 313 19.15 7.34 8.31
C LYS A 313 17.81 7.89 8.84
N GLY A 314 16.72 7.18 8.59
CA GLY A 314 15.34 7.53 8.92
C GLY A 314 14.35 7.06 7.86
N PRO A 315 13.04 7.27 8.04
CA PRO A 315 12.05 7.00 7.01
C PRO A 315 12.35 7.80 5.74
N ILE A 316 12.23 7.17 4.58
CA ILE A 316 12.41 7.85 3.30
C ILE A 316 11.14 8.66 2.97
N VAL A 317 11.32 9.87 2.45
CA VAL A 317 10.21 10.68 1.94
C VAL A 317 9.48 9.92 0.84
N LYS A 318 8.18 9.75 0.99
CA LYS A 318 7.32 9.03 0.04
C LYS A 318 6.33 9.98 -0.63
N ARG A 319 5.92 9.69 -1.85
CA ARG A 319 4.79 10.38 -2.47
C ARG A 319 3.47 9.73 -2.02
N MET A 320 2.43 10.55 -1.91
CA MET A 320 1.07 10.01 -1.76
C MET A 320 0.74 9.10 -2.93
N SER A 321 0.09 7.97 -2.64
CA SER A 321 -0.52 7.14 -3.67
C SER A 321 -1.66 7.87 -4.38
N ALA A 322 -2.07 7.38 -5.56
CA ALA A 322 -3.22 7.94 -6.29
C ALA A 322 -4.48 8.00 -5.42
N GLU A 323 -4.67 6.98 -4.59
CA GLU A 323 -5.82 6.90 -3.69
C GLU A 323 -5.74 7.92 -2.56
N GLN A 324 -4.57 8.06 -1.91
CA GLN A 324 -4.37 9.04 -0.85
C GLN A 324 -4.52 10.47 -1.37
N PHE A 325 -3.99 10.76 -2.57
CA PHE A 325 -4.12 12.05 -3.21
C PHE A 325 -5.59 12.42 -3.47
N LEU A 326 -6.37 11.49 -4.07
CA LEU A 326 -7.79 11.74 -4.35
C LEU A 326 -8.65 11.80 -3.09
N ASP A 327 -8.41 10.92 -2.13
CA ASP A 327 -9.11 10.96 -0.86
C ASP A 327 -8.78 12.26 -0.09
N GLY A 328 -7.52 12.73 -0.15
CA GLY A 328 -7.11 14.01 0.42
C GLY A 328 -7.83 15.19 -0.23
N ILE A 329 -7.95 15.23 -1.55
CA ILE A 329 -8.73 16.27 -2.26
C ILE A 329 -10.20 16.22 -1.86
N ASP A 330 -10.81 15.02 -1.82
CA ASP A 330 -12.20 14.89 -1.39
C ASP A 330 -12.40 15.36 0.04
N MET A 331 -11.47 15.09 0.96
CA MET A 331 -11.51 15.60 2.34
C MET A 331 -11.47 17.13 2.38
N VAL A 332 -10.58 17.76 1.61
CA VAL A 332 -10.50 19.23 1.55
C VAL A 332 -11.77 19.84 0.98
N ILE A 333 -12.39 19.23 -0.04
CA ILE A 333 -13.68 19.69 -0.58
C ILE A 333 -14.79 19.59 0.48
N HIS A 334 -14.85 18.49 1.22
CA HIS A 334 -15.86 18.29 2.25
C HIS A 334 -15.68 19.19 3.49
N ALA A 335 -14.44 19.60 3.78
CA ALA A 335 -14.13 20.52 4.88
C ALA A 335 -14.72 21.94 4.70
N ALA A 336 -15.27 22.26 3.52
CA ALA A 336 -16.07 23.45 3.31
C ALA A 336 -17.34 23.51 4.19
N SER A 337 -17.83 22.35 4.66
CA SER A 337 -18.98 22.25 5.54
C SER A 337 -18.52 22.10 7.00
N ASP A 338 -18.96 22.99 7.89
CA ASP A 338 -18.70 22.89 9.34
C ASP A 338 -19.32 21.63 9.98
N LYS A 339 -20.19 20.94 9.26
CA LYS A 339 -20.80 19.68 9.73
C LYS A 339 -19.89 18.47 9.49
N PHE A 340 -18.79 18.64 8.77
CA PHE A 340 -17.87 17.57 8.45
C PHE A 340 -16.73 17.52 9.48
N GLU A 341 -17.01 16.91 10.62
CA GLU A 341 -16.03 16.70 11.71
C GLU A 341 -15.54 15.25 11.82
N GLN A 342 -16.01 14.36 10.91
CA GLN A 342 -15.68 12.94 10.97
C GLN A 342 -14.51 12.59 10.07
N ARG A 343 -13.69 11.60 10.49
CA ARG A 343 -12.70 10.96 9.63
C ARG A 343 -13.34 10.40 8.38
N GLY A 344 -12.76 10.67 7.24
CA GLY A 344 -13.19 10.10 5.98
C GLY A 344 -13.40 11.15 4.90
N THR A 345 -13.85 10.69 3.75
CA THR A 345 -14.01 11.54 2.56
C THR A 345 -15.45 12.00 2.34
N GLY A 346 -16.38 11.58 3.20
CA GLY A 346 -17.82 11.76 2.96
C GLY A 346 -18.33 11.04 1.69
N GLN A 347 -17.47 10.34 0.99
CA GLN A 347 -17.74 9.60 -0.25
C GLN A 347 -17.11 8.22 -0.20
N LYS A 348 -17.42 7.37 -1.22
CA LYS A 348 -16.73 6.10 -1.40
C LYS A 348 -15.23 6.36 -1.62
N ARG A 349 -14.40 5.73 -0.79
CA ARG A 349 -12.93 5.86 -0.85
C ARG A 349 -12.39 5.53 -2.24
N ALA A 350 -11.35 6.24 -2.66
CA ALA A 350 -10.71 6.06 -3.96
C ALA A 350 -10.22 4.61 -4.18
N GLY A 351 -9.73 3.95 -3.14
CA GLY A 351 -9.33 2.54 -3.17
C GLY A 351 -10.44 1.57 -3.59
N LEU A 352 -11.69 1.92 -3.31
CA LEU A 352 -12.88 1.13 -3.63
C LEU A 352 -13.56 1.52 -4.96
N ARG A 353 -13.06 2.57 -5.62
CA ARG A 353 -13.59 3.02 -6.93
C ARG A 353 -12.95 2.23 -8.06
N ASN A 354 -13.64 2.19 -9.21
CA ASN A 354 -13.08 1.65 -10.44
C ASN A 354 -11.83 2.45 -10.85
N LEU A 355 -10.88 1.77 -11.47
CA LEU A 355 -9.71 2.41 -12.05
C LEU A 355 -10.16 3.41 -13.13
N ASN A 356 -9.70 4.65 -13.05
CA ASN A 356 -9.85 5.66 -14.08
C ASN A 356 -8.47 6.13 -14.57
N ARG A 357 -8.46 6.94 -15.63
CA ARG A 357 -7.22 7.42 -16.25
C ARG A 357 -6.35 8.22 -15.26
N LEU A 358 -6.94 9.09 -14.45
CA LEU A 358 -6.21 9.88 -13.47
C LEU A 358 -5.51 8.97 -12.45
N MET A 359 -6.24 8.03 -11.85
CA MET A 359 -5.64 7.07 -10.89
C MET A 359 -4.51 6.27 -11.52
N GLN A 360 -4.68 5.81 -12.77
CA GLN A 360 -3.65 5.06 -13.48
C GLN A 360 -2.42 5.92 -13.74
N THR A 361 -2.61 7.16 -14.20
CA THR A 361 -1.51 8.11 -14.41
C THR A 361 -0.77 8.40 -13.12
N LEU A 362 -1.50 8.52 -11.99
CA LEU A 362 -0.90 8.72 -10.66
C LEU A 362 -0.29 7.43 -10.05
N GLY A 363 -0.22 6.33 -10.78
CA GLY A 363 0.50 5.12 -10.40
C GLY A 363 -0.33 3.99 -9.82
N ARG A 364 -1.68 4.07 -9.83
CA ARG A 364 -2.50 2.93 -9.44
C ARG A 364 -2.43 1.83 -10.52
N PRO A 365 -1.97 0.61 -10.19
CA PRO A 365 -1.82 -0.47 -11.17
C PRO A 365 -3.15 -1.00 -11.68
N LYS A 366 -3.15 -1.57 -12.88
CA LYS A 366 -4.31 -2.24 -13.49
C LYS A 366 -4.67 -3.56 -12.80
N ARG A 367 -3.74 -4.13 -12.02
CA ARG A 367 -3.90 -5.42 -11.32
C ARG A 367 -4.03 -6.61 -12.26
N ASP A 368 -3.45 -6.52 -13.43
CA ASP A 368 -3.30 -7.64 -14.38
C ASP A 368 -2.12 -8.55 -14.02
N ILE A 369 -1.17 -8.05 -13.26
CA ILE A 369 -0.05 -8.77 -12.64
C ILE A 369 -0.04 -8.52 -11.13
N VAL A 370 0.72 -9.34 -10.39
CA VAL A 370 1.03 -9.11 -8.97
C VAL A 370 1.89 -7.84 -8.84
N VAL A 371 1.46 -6.92 -7.97
CA VAL A 371 2.21 -5.73 -7.61
C VAL A 371 2.30 -5.65 -6.09
N THR A 372 3.47 -5.90 -5.55
CA THR A 372 3.74 -5.89 -4.09
C THR A 372 4.34 -4.58 -3.63
N ARG A 373 4.89 -3.81 -4.56
CA ARG A 373 5.40 -2.45 -4.37
C ARG A 373 5.10 -1.63 -5.61
N ARG A 374 4.63 -0.41 -5.41
CA ARG A 374 4.40 0.55 -6.49
C ARG A 374 5.66 1.38 -6.73
N GLU A 375 5.86 1.81 -7.97
CA GLU A 375 6.92 2.75 -8.33
C GLU A 375 6.75 4.07 -7.57
N THR A 376 7.85 4.56 -7.02
CA THR A 376 7.90 5.79 -6.23
C THR A 376 8.40 6.99 -7.05
N VAL A 377 9.13 6.73 -8.13
CA VAL A 377 9.68 7.77 -9.01
C VAL A 377 8.56 8.44 -9.81
N ALA A 378 8.61 9.78 -9.86
CA ALA A 378 7.63 10.56 -10.62
C ALA A 378 7.86 10.38 -12.13
N THR A 379 6.80 10.10 -12.87
CA THR A 379 6.85 10.03 -14.33
C THR A 379 6.49 11.39 -14.95
N THR A 380 6.98 11.66 -16.16
CA THR A 380 6.59 12.85 -16.94
C THR A 380 5.07 12.92 -17.14
N ALA A 381 4.42 11.77 -17.36
CA ALA A 381 2.96 11.72 -17.50
C ALA A 381 2.22 12.19 -16.24
N GLN A 382 2.73 11.85 -15.05
CA GLN A 382 2.17 12.34 -13.78
C GLN A 382 2.34 13.85 -13.64
N LEU A 383 3.51 14.39 -13.97
CA LEU A 383 3.77 15.83 -13.91
C LEU A 383 2.84 16.61 -14.85
N ILE A 384 2.66 16.13 -16.08
CA ILE A 384 1.74 16.74 -17.06
C ILE A 384 0.29 16.68 -16.57
N GLU A 385 -0.16 15.52 -16.05
CA GLU A 385 -1.54 15.37 -15.57
C GLU A 385 -1.83 16.28 -14.36
N LEU A 386 -0.89 16.39 -13.42
CA LEU A 386 -1.03 17.25 -12.25
C LEU A 386 -1.01 18.74 -12.62
N SER A 387 -0.19 19.15 -13.60
CA SER A 387 -0.08 20.57 -14.00
C SER A 387 -1.18 21.02 -14.96
N ASN A 388 -1.58 20.18 -15.93
CA ASN A 388 -2.47 20.58 -17.03
C ASN A 388 -3.58 19.56 -17.31
N GLY A 389 -3.73 18.50 -16.48
CA GLY A 389 -4.72 17.46 -16.72
C GLY A 389 -6.14 17.94 -16.49
N LYS A 390 -7.03 17.67 -17.46
CA LYS A 390 -8.46 18.02 -17.34
C LYS A 390 -9.09 17.43 -16.08
N ALA A 391 -8.75 16.20 -15.72
CA ALA A 391 -9.34 15.54 -14.56
C ALA A 391 -8.96 16.25 -13.24
N VAL A 392 -7.74 16.75 -13.12
CA VAL A 392 -7.30 17.56 -11.98
C VAL A 392 -7.98 18.92 -11.99
N ALA A 393 -8.05 19.59 -13.16
CA ALA A 393 -8.73 20.88 -13.30
C ALA A 393 -10.21 20.78 -12.90
N ASP A 394 -10.93 19.72 -13.32
CA ASP A 394 -12.33 19.48 -12.95
C ASP A 394 -12.49 19.28 -11.42
N LEU A 395 -11.55 18.63 -10.75
CA LEU A 395 -11.56 18.47 -9.29
C LEU A 395 -11.33 19.81 -8.57
N MET A 396 -10.40 20.62 -9.05
CA MET A 396 -10.13 21.95 -8.48
C MET A 396 -11.30 22.90 -8.68
N SER A 397 -11.89 22.92 -9.87
CA SER A 397 -13.09 23.71 -10.17
C SER A 397 -14.26 23.34 -9.26
N ARG A 398 -14.51 22.04 -9.06
CA ARG A 398 -15.51 21.55 -8.10
C ARG A 398 -15.23 22.05 -6.68
N ALA A 399 -13.96 22.03 -6.24
CA ALA A 399 -13.58 22.55 -4.94
C ALA A 399 -13.89 24.05 -4.83
N GLY A 400 -13.50 24.85 -5.84
CA GLY A 400 -13.80 26.27 -5.91
C GLY A 400 -15.28 26.58 -5.79
N GLU A 401 -16.13 25.85 -6.52
CA GLU A 401 -17.58 25.99 -6.44
C GLU A 401 -18.16 25.63 -5.04
N VAL A 402 -17.68 24.57 -4.43
CA VAL A 402 -18.18 24.14 -3.11
C VAL A 402 -17.76 25.14 -2.03
N TRP A 403 -16.50 25.56 -2.02
CA TRP A 403 -16.01 26.51 -1.05
C TRP A 403 -16.59 27.92 -1.23
N SER A 404 -16.83 28.40 -2.46
CA SER A 404 -17.47 29.69 -2.70
C SER A 404 -18.89 29.77 -2.13
N LYS A 405 -19.60 28.63 -2.10
CA LYS A 405 -20.97 28.49 -1.58
C LYS A 405 -21.03 28.14 -0.08
N SER A 406 -19.88 28.01 0.59
CA SER A 406 -19.83 27.58 2.00
C SER A 406 -20.38 28.61 3.00
N GLY A 407 -20.52 29.87 2.59
CA GLY A 407 -20.94 30.96 3.48
C GLY A 407 -19.83 31.56 4.34
N HIS A 408 -18.61 31.03 4.26
CA HIS A 408 -17.47 31.56 4.99
C HIS A 408 -16.93 32.84 4.38
N GLN A 409 -16.29 33.68 5.22
CA GLN A 409 -15.53 34.85 4.76
C GLN A 409 -14.24 34.42 4.06
N PRO A 410 -13.71 35.21 3.10
CA PRO A 410 -12.50 34.86 2.34
C PRO A 410 -11.32 34.44 3.22
N GLU A 411 -11.08 35.16 4.31
CA GLU A 411 -9.99 34.85 5.24
C GLU A 411 -10.18 33.49 5.95
N THR A 412 -11.42 33.14 6.28
CA THR A 412 -11.75 31.83 6.87
C THR A 412 -11.52 30.71 5.84
N ILE A 413 -11.91 30.91 4.58
CA ILE A 413 -11.67 29.95 3.50
C ILE A 413 -10.16 29.72 3.33
N ILE A 414 -9.37 30.77 3.25
CA ILE A 414 -7.92 30.69 3.12
C ILE A 414 -7.32 29.88 4.27
N ASN A 415 -7.64 30.26 5.51
CA ASN A 415 -7.10 29.55 6.69
C ASN A 415 -7.52 28.07 6.72
N LYS A 416 -8.79 27.76 6.43
CA LYS A 416 -9.28 26.38 6.38
C LYS A 416 -8.62 25.58 5.25
N LEU A 417 -8.44 26.15 4.05
CA LEU A 417 -7.74 25.50 2.96
C LEU A 417 -6.29 25.14 3.35
N PHE A 418 -5.55 26.08 3.93
CA PHE A 418 -4.19 25.81 4.39
C PHE A 418 -4.14 24.76 5.49
N THR A 419 -4.99 24.87 6.50
CA THR A 419 -4.97 23.94 7.64
C THR A 419 -5.40 22.54 7.25
N THR A 420 -6.41 22.39 6.39
CA THR A 420 -6.86 21.07 5.93
C THR A 420 -5.89 20.43 4.95
N THR A 421 -5.31 21.23 4.04
CA THR A 421 -4.43 20.71 2.99
C THR A 421 -3.01 20.47 3.52
N LEU A 422 -2.40 21.46 4.19
CA LEU A 422 -1.01 21.43 4.62
C LEU A 422 -0.83 21.14 6.12
N GLY A 423 -1.90 21.10 6.89
CA GLY A 423 -1.86 20.87 8.35
C GLY A 423 -1.28 22.06 9.12
N ARG A 424 -1.23 23.26 8.52
CA ARG A 424 -0.72 24.48 9.15
C ARG A 424 -1.46 25.72 8.70
N GLU A 425 -1.39 26.76 9.48
CA GLU A 425 -1.85 28.07 9.07
C GLU A 425 -0.92 28.67 7.98
N PRO A 426 -1.45 29.56 7.11
CA PRO A 426 -0.62 30.35 6.20
C PRO A 426 0.29 31.29 6.98
N SER A 427 1.51 31.51 6.50
CA SER A 427 2.34 32.65 6.92
C SER A 427 1.71 33.96 6.44
N GLU A 428 2.10 35.10 7.03
CA GLU A 428 1.54 36.42 6.62
C GLU A 428 1.71 36.68 5.11
N LYS A 429 2.87 36.30 4.54
CA LYS A 429 3.14 36.45 3.11
C LYS A 429 2.24 35.56 2.25
N GLU A 430 2.04 34.28 2.66
CA GLU A 430 1.12 33.35 1.98
C GLU A 430 -0.32 33.86 2.07
N LYS A 431 -0.71 34.41 3.23
CA LYS A 431 -2.05 34.95 3.47
C LYS A 431 -2.33 36.17 2.59
N GLU A 432 -1.36 37.07 2.43
CA GLU A 432 -1.49 38.21 1.53
C GLU A 432 -1.66 37.78 0.07
N SER A 433 -0.80 36.88 -0.43
CA SER A 433 -0.92 36.34 -1.79
C SER A 433 -2.25 35.59 -1.99
N ALA A 434 -2.67 34.78 -1.02
CA ALA A 434 -3.93 34.05 -1.09
C ALA A 434 -5.16 34.98 -1.13
N LYS A 435 -5.13 36.13 -0.41
CA LYS A 435 -6.19 37.13 -0.46
C LYS A 435 -6.33 37.78 -1.84
N GLU A 436 -5.22 38.02 -2.53
CA GLU A 436 -5.23 38.54 -3.91
C GLU A 436 -5.87 37.51 -4.87
N ILE A 437 -5.53 36.21 -4.73
CA ILE A 437 -6.03 35.12 -5.59
C ILE A 437 -7.53 34.90 -5.36
N VAL A 438 -7.98 34.75 -4.10
CA VAL A 438 -9.38 34.45 -3.74
C VAL A 438 -10.31 35.64 -4.00
N GLY A 439 -9.79 36.86 -3.90
CA GLY A 439 -10.57 38.09 -4.06
C GLY A 439 -11.56 38.34 -2.91
N LYS A 440 -12.29 39.44 -3.00
CA LYS A 440 -13.20 39.90 -1.93
C LYS A 440 -14.54 39.15 -1.89
N ASN A 441 -14.94 38.54 -2.99
CA ASN A 441 -16.28 37.96 -3.19
C ASN A 441 -16.28 36.44 -3.25
N ASN A 442 -15.24 35.78 -2.71
CA ASN A 442 -15.11 34.32 -2.79
C ASN A 442 -15.23 33.80 -4.22
N ASP A 443 -14.45 34.38 -5.14
CA ASP A 443 -14.47 33.97 -6.54
C ASP A 443 -14.16 32.47 -6.66
N PRO A 444 -15.06 31.67 -7.24
CA PRO A 444 -14.84 30.21 -7.40
C PRO A 444 -13.55 29.87 -8.13
N GLN A 445 -13.17 30.67 -9.14
CA GLN A 445 -11.93 30.46 -9.88
C GLN A 445 -10.72 30.77 -9.01
N GLY A 446 -10.70 31.87 -8.27
CA GLY A 446 -9.60 32.20 -7.35
C GLY A 446 -9.44 31.16 -6.25
N ILE A 447 -10.54 30.61 -5.70
CA ILE A 447 -10.48 29.51 -4.73
C ILE A 447 -9.92 28.24 -5.38
N SER A 448 -10.35 27.93 -6.61
CA SER A 448 -9.84 26.79 -7.39
C SER A 448 -8.33 26.91 -7.60
N ASP A 449 -7.85 28.08 -7.98
CA ASP A 449 -6.43 28.36 -8.23
C ASP A 449 -5.60 28.25 -6.94
N LEU A 450 -6.08 28.81 -5.83
CA LEU A 450 -5.44 28.65 -4.53
C LEU A 450 -5.37 27.17 -4.12
N PHE A 451 -6.48 26.42 -4.26
CA PHE A 451 -6.49 25.01 -3.91
C PHE A 451 -5.55 24.20 -4.82
N TRP A 452 -5.48 24.52 -6.12
CA TRP A 452 -4.52 23.88 -7.01
C TRP A 452 -3.08 24.12 -6.55
N ILE A 453 -2.71 25.37 -6.19
CA ILE A 453 -1.38 25.69 -5.64
C ILE A 453 -1.07 24.86 -4.40
N LEU A 454 -2.02 24.75 -3.48
CA LEU A 454 -1.86 23.96 -2.25
C LEU A 454 -1.76 22.46 -2.53
N ALA A 455 -2.57 21.91 -3.46
CA ALA A 455 -2.54 20.52 -3.85
C ALA A 455 -1.25 20.13 -4.60
N MET A 456 -0.61 21.09 -5.28
CA MET A 456 0.69 20.91 -5.95
C MET A 456 1.87 21.11 -5.00
N HIS A 457 1.63 21.65 -3.81
CA HIS A 457 2.70 21.90 -2.85
C HIS A 457 3.33 20.59 -2.33
N PRO A 458 4.67 20.52 -2.18
CA PRO A 458 5.34 19.32 -1.64
C PRO A 458 4.81 18.88 -0.27
N GLU A 459 4.42 19.82 0.60
CA GLU A 459 3.82 19.50 1.91
C GLU A 459 2.50 18.72 1.78
N PHE A 460 1.76 18.88 0.66
CA PHE A 460 0.56 18.08 0.39
C PHE A 460 0.92 16.73 -0.23
N GLN A 461 1.76 16.71 -1.25
CA GLN A 461 2.01 15.51 -2.06
C GLN A 461 2.94 14.50 -1.40
N LEU A 462 3.77 14.95 -0.44
CA LEU A 462 4.79 14.10 0.18
C LEU A 462 4.39 13.67 1.60
N ILE A 463 4.74 12.46 1.94
CA ILE A 463 4.68 11.88 3.28
C ILE A 463 6.09 11.97 3.84
N GLN A 464 6.26 12.86 4.82
CA GLN A 464 7.55 13.20 5.42
C GLN A 464 7.71 12.63 6.83
#